data_ef844bd3610198d79fa826b6507436cb
#
_entry.id   ef844bd3610198d79fa826b6507436cb
#
_cell.length_a   1.000
_cell.length_b   1.000
_cell.length_c   1.000
_cell.angle_alpha   90.00
_cell.angle_beta   90.00
_cell.angle_gamma   90.00
#
_symmetry.space_group_name_H-M   'P 1'
#
loop_
_entity.id
_entity.type
_entity.pdbx_description
1 polymer ?
#
loop_
_entity_poly.entity_id
_entity_poly.type
_entity_poly.pdbx_seq_one_letter_code
_entity_poly.pdbx_strand_id
1 'polypeptide(L)'
;MKLHLAKRVGMLAACAAAATVCAFGVASLNGLRYVRPTAENWMLLAYIEPAARVEQQVERSDGEYFATTLTGFDAQERRVWSLTSMHPFIVGYGDREVYNGSEMTRYIKSYGGYATQHVQYDELGRTIQFESSYGTAFYTYRGEESEPYQQKWYNTQGEQMSESTFEHDSATGYTIQTRNTYEPYGTVGTDYTVIDRYGYVVYTGEALPDAANMPQGDGVYDTNANTWTRTIADGSTEKIWYDDERRMVRQEERNEDGSLSYTAEVEYTDVTR
;
A
#
# COMPACT_ATOMS: atom_id res chain seq x y z
N MET A 1 -25.17 -7.37 44.38
CA MET A 1 -24.98 -8.53 43.48
C MET A 1 -25.48 -8.32 42.07
N LYS A 2 -26.64 -7.69 41.81
CA LYS A 2 -27.20 -7.46 40.44
C LYS A 2 -26.40 -6.49 39.60
N LEU A 3 -25.75 -5.46 40.15
CA LEU A 3 -25.00 -4.44 39.39
C LEU A 3 -23.66 -4.97 38.82
N HIS A 4 -23.02 -5.90 39.54
CA HIS A 4 -21.79 -6.55 39.03
C HIS A 4 -22.04 -7.54 37.91
N LEU A 5 -23.21 -8.18 37.89
CA LEU A 5 -23.61 -9.11 36.83
C LEU A 5 -23.88 -8.34 35.52
N ALA A 6 -24.58 -7.19 35.58
CA ALA A 6 -24.87 -6.35 34.41
C ALA A 6 -23.58 -5.78 33.78
N LYS A 7 -22.60 -5.36 34.59
CA LYS A 7 -21.29 -4.91 34.06
C LYS A 7 -20.50 -6.04 33.42
N ARG A 8 -20.53 -7.26 33.95
CA ARG A 8 -19.84 -8.42 33.36
C ARG A 8 -20.52 -8.89 32.09
N VAL A 9 -21.84 -8.85 32.01
CA VAL A 9 -22.59 -9.18 30.81
C VAL A 9 -22.36 -8.12 29.71
N GLY A 10 -22.32 -6.83 30.07
CA GLY A 10 -22.00 -5.76 29.11
C GLY A 10 -20.57 -5.86 28.56
N MET A 11 -19.59 -6.22 29.41
CA MET A 11 -18.20 -6.40 28.99
C MET A 11 -18.01 -7.67 28.16
N LEU A 12 -18.71 -8.76 28.48
CA LEU A 12 -18.74 -9.97 27.66
C LEU A 12 -19.42 -9.74 26.30
N ALA A 13 -20.49 -8.95 26.24
CA ALA A 13 -21.15 -8.57 25.00
C ALA A 13 -20.26 -7.67 24.12
N ALA A 14 -19.51 -6.74 24.71
CA ALA A 14 -18.54 -5.90 23.99
C ALA A 14 -17.34 -6.72 23.50
N CYS A 15 -16.84 -7.65 24.29
CA CYS A 15 -15.76 -8.57 23.88
C CYS A 15 -16.26 -9.57 22.80
N ALA A 16 -17.50 -10.06 22.89
CA ALA A 16 -18.10 -10.92 21.87
C ALA A 16 -18.34 -10.14 20.57
N ALA A 17 -18.77 -8.88 20.64
CA ALA A 17 -18.90 -8.02 19.45
C ALA A 17 -17.54 -7.75 18.79
N ALA A 18 -16.48 -7.47 19.57
CA ALA A 18 -15.12 -7.29 19.06
C ALA A 18 -14.56 -8.61 18.49
N ALA A 19 -14.77 -9.74 19.16
CA ALA A 19 -14.36 -11.06 18.69
C ALA A 19 -15.13 -11.51 17.44
N THR A 20 -16.42 -11.16 17.32
CA THR A 20 -17.24 -11.43 16.14
C THR A 20 -16.73 -10.62 14.94
N VAL A 21 -16.30 -9.38 15.17
CA VAL A 21 -15.70 -8.52 14.15
C VAL A 21 -14.38 -9.11 13.63
N CYS A 22 -13.56 -9.67 14.50
CA CYS A 22 -12.26 -10.24 14.12
C CYS A 22 -12.32 -11.71 13.65
N ALA A 23 -13.29 -12.52 14.12
CA ALA A 23 -13.31 -13.95 13.88
C ALA A 23 -14.36 -14.43 12.83
N PHE A 24 -15.42 -13.66 12.59
CA PHE A 24 -16.54 -14.08 11.74
C PHE A 24 -16.79 -13.23 10.51
N GLY A 25 -15.81 -12.41 10.13
CA GLY A 25 -15.86 -11.70 8.87
C GLY A 25 -16.97 -10.65 8.77
N VAL A 26 -16.70 -9.71 7.95
CA VAL A 26 -17.50 -8.55 7.57
C VAL A 26 -18.91 -8.91 7.07
N ALA A 27 -19.17 -10.16 6.71
CA ALA A 27 -20.43 -10.61 6.15
C ALA A 27 -21.66 -10.37 7.05
N SER A 28 -21.50 -10.36 8.38
CA SER A 28 -22.59 -10.05 9.31
C SER A 28 -22.88 -8.55 9.44
N LEU A 29 -22.02 -7.71 8.93
CA LEU A 29 -22.11 -6.24 9.03
C LEU A 29 -22.58 -5.56 7.74
N ASN A 30 -22.74 -6.30 6.64
CA ASN A 30 -23.18 -5.80 5.35
C ASN A 30 -24.60 -5.15 5.35
N GLY A 31 -25.33 -5.20 6.45
CA GLY A 31 -26.62 -4.54 6.60
C GLY A 31 -26.59 -3.20 7.36
N LEU A 32 -25.44 -2.81 7.89
CA LEU A 32 -25.31 -1.54 8.63
C LEU A 32 -25.24 -0.35 7.66
N ARG A 33 -26.00 0.69 7.96
CA ARG A 33 -26.04 1.89 7.16
C ARG A 33 -24.81 2.76 7.43
N TYR A 34 -24.38 3.48 6.41
CA TYR A 34 -23.32 4.45 6.50
C TYR A 34 -23.54 5.50 7.61
N VAL A 35 -22.54 5.70 8.43
CA VAL A 35 -22.43 6.77 9.42
C VAL A 35 -21.19 7.59 9.08
N ARG A 36 -21.31 8.91 9.03
CA ARG A 36 -20.18 9.79 8.71
C ARG A 36 -19.01 9.54 9.67
N PRO A 37 -17.76 9.41 9.18
CA PRO A 37 -16.59 9.24 10.03
C PRO A 37 -16.43 10.37 11.04
N THR A 38 -16.31 9.98 12.30
CA THR A 38 -15.81 10.84 13.38
C THR A 38 -14.66 10.11 14.07
N ALA A 39 -13.83 10.82 14.82
CA ALA A 39 -12.74 10.23 15.58
C ALA A 39 -13.22 9.09 16.52
N GLU A 40 -14.47 9.15 16.97
CA GLU A 40 -15.04 8.22 17.95
C GLU A 40 -15.64 6.96 17.30
N ASN A 41 -16.18 7.08 16.09
CA ASN A 41 -16.90 5.98 15.43
C ASN A 41 -16.12 5.37 14.24
N TRP A 42 -14.91 5.84 13.99
CA TRP A 42 -14.11 5.47 12.82
C TRP A 42 -13.95 3.93 12.67
N MET A 43 -13.73 3.21 13.76
CA MET A 43 -13.57 1.76 13.72
C MET A 43 -14.86 1.02 13.31
N LEU A 44 -16.03 1.58 13.65
CA LEU A 44 -17.31 1.02 13.22
C LEU A 44 -17.57 1.28 11.72
N LEU A 45 -16.99 2.34 11.17
CA LEU A 45 -17.28 2.82 9.82
C LEU A 45 -16.64 2.01 8.72
N ALA A 46 -15.47 1.49 8.97
CA ALA A 46 -14.80 0.63 8.01
C ALA A 46 -15.61 -0.65 7.71
N TYR A 47 -16.50 -1.04 8.63
CA TYR A 47 -17.37 -2.21 8.50
C TYR A 47 -18.75 -1.90 7.92
N ILE A 48 -19.08 -0.65 7.65
CA ILE A 48 -20.44 -0.23 7.36
C ILE A 48 -20.73 -0.11 5.87
N GLU A 49 -19.70 0.04 5.04
CA GLU A 49 -19.92 0.01 3.60
C GLU A 49 -19.98 -1.43 3.09
N PRO A 50 -21.10 -1.80 2.43
CA PRO A 50 -21.20 -3.11 1.81
C PRO A 50 -20.13 -3.24 0.72
N ALA A 51 -19.21 -4.15 0.90
CA ALA A 51 -18.31 -4.59 -0.13
C ALA A 51 -18.96 -5.70 -0.93
N ALA A 52 -18.77 -5.70 -2.26
CA ALA A 52 -19.21 -6.80 -3.12
C ALA A 52 -18.31 -8.01 -2.92
N ARG A 53 -17.03 -7.80 -2.65
CA ARG A 53 -16.03 -8.82 -2.33
C ARG A 53 -15.17 -8.37 -1.14
N VAL A 54 -14.80 -9.31 -0.31
CA VAL A 54 -13.85 -9.09 0.80
C VAL A 54 -12.73 -10.09 0.70
N GLU A 55 -11.50 -9.61 0.67
CA GLU A 55 -10.30 -10.42 0.72
C GLU A 55 -9.67 -10.33 2.11
N GLN A 56 -9.24 -11.45 2.63
CA GLN A 56 -8.44 -11.54 3.84
C GLN A 56 -7.00 -11.90 3.45
N GLN A 57 -6.08 -11.11 3.93
CA GLN A 57 -4.65 -11.36 3.87
C GLN A 57 -4.15 -11.67 5.28
N VAL A 58 -3.51 -12.82 5.48
CA VAL A 58 -2.87 -13.20 6.74
C VAL A 58 -1.38 -13.24 6.53
N GLU A 59 -0.66 -12.47 7.30
CA GLU A 59 0.79 -12.42 7.30
C GLU A 59 1.37 -13.17 8.49
N ARG A 60 2.41 -13.97 8.24
CA ARG A 60 3.23 -14.62 9.26
C ARG A 60 4.69 -14.22 9.07
N SER A 61 5.37 -13.96 10.18
CA SER A 61 6.81 -13.70 10.19
C SER A 61 7.46 -14.80 11.03
N ASP A 62 8.48 -15.46 10.47
CA ASP A 62 9.19 -16.57 11.11
C ASP A 62 8.26 -17.69 11.64
N GLY A 63 7.16 -17.92 10.92
CA GLY A 63 6.13 -18.91 11.25
C GLY A 63 5.11 -18.45 12.28
N GLU A 64 5.30 -17.30 12.91
CA GLU A 64 4.34 -16.72 13.87
C GLU A 64 3.39 -15.73 13.18
N TYR A 65 2.18 -15.62 13.74
CA TYR A 65 1.21 -14.63 13.28
C TYR A 65 1.76 -13.20 13.44
N PHE A 66 1.74 -12.43 12.37
CA PHE A 66 2.16 -11.04 12.36
C PHE A 66 0.98 -10.07 12.21
N ALA A 67 0.19 -10.21 11.15
CA ALA A 67 -0.91 -9.32 10.87
C ALA A 67 -2.05 -10.01 10.10
N THR A 68 -3.25 -9.46 10.21
CA THR A 68 -4.35 -9.74 9.29
C THR A 68 -4.86 -8.44 8.70
N THR A 69 -4.95 -8.39 7.39
CA THR A 69 -5.57 -7.30 6.63
C THR A 69 -6.86 -7.80 5.98
N LEU A 70 -7.94 -7.06 6.16
CA LEU A 70 -9.20 -7.24 5.43
C LEU A 70 -9.34 -6.10 4.44
N THR A 71 -9.63 -6.42 3.19
CA THR A 71 -9.82 -5.44 2.12
C THR A 71 -11.17 -5.66 1.45
N GLY A 72 -12.01 -4.63 1.44
CA GLY A 72 -13.30 -4.64 0.77
C GLY A 72 -13.24 -4.00 -0.60
N PHE A 73 -13.92 -4.60 -1.57
CA PHE A 73 -14.02 -4.16 -2.95
C PHE A 73 -15.48 -3.94 -3.34
N ASP A 74 -15.75 -2.94 -4.16
CA ASP A 74 -17.08 -2.72 -4.75
C ASP A 74 -17.34 -3.65 -5.95
N ALA A 75 -18.51 -3.52 -6.58
CA ALA A 75 -18.89 -4.33 -7.75
C ALA A 75 -18.04 -4.01 -9.01
N GLN A 76 -17.25 -2.96 -9.01
CA GLN A 76 -16.30 -2.60 -10.04
C GLN A 76 -14.86 -3.02 -9.69
N GLU A 77 -14.68 -3.87 -8.68
CA GLU A 77 -13.38 -4.33 -8.14
C GLU A 77 -12.48 -3.19 -7.64
N ARG A 78 -13.05 -2.01 -7.34
CA ARG A 78 -12.30 -0.92 -6.73
C ARG A 78 -12.28 -1.12 -5.21
N ARG A 79 -11.13 -0.90 -4.60
CA ARG A 79 -11.00 -0.96 -3.15
C ARG A 79 -11.84 0.14 -2.50
N VAL A 80 -12.68 -0.20 -1.55
CA VAL A 80 -13.52 0.74 -0.81
C VAL A 80 -13.11 0.91 0.65
N TRP A 81 -12.43 -0.09 1.22
CA TRP A 81 -11.82 0.03 2.54
C TRP A 81 -10.76 -1.05 2.77
N SER A 82 -9.87 -0.81 3.74
CA SER A 82 -8.91 -1.77 4.25
C SER A 82 -8.73 -1.61 5.76
N LEU A 83 -8.52 -2.72 6.45
CA LEU A 83 -8.30 -2.77 7.90
C LEU A 83 -7.18 -3.74 8.21
N THR A 84 -6.18 -3.29 8.95
CA THR A 84 -5.07 -4.13 9.38
C THR A 84 -5.04 -4.24 10.89
N SER A 85 -4.94 -5.46 11.37
CA SER A 85 -4.75 -5.82 12.78
C SER A 85 -3.42 -6.54 12.94
N MET A 86 -2.53 -6.00 13.76
CA MET A 86 -1.26 -6.63 14.15
C MET A 86 -1.39 -7.51 15.40
N HIS A 87 -2.56 -7.51 16.01
CA HIS A 87 -2.89 -8.37 17.14
C HIS A 87 -4.35 -8.82 16.96
N PRO A 88 -4.72 -10.06 17.31
CA PRO A 88 -6.04 -10.61 17.01
C PRO A 88 -7.23 -9.80 17.54
N PHE A 89 -6.97 -8.79 18.38
CA PHE A 89 -8.02 -7.98 19.01
C PHE A 89 -7.86 -6.47 18.86
N ILE A 90 -6.86 -5.99 18.11
CA ILE A 90 -6.57 -4.56 17.98
C ILE A 90 -6.42 -4.20 16.51
N VAL A 91 -7.36 -3.40 15.99
CA VAL A 91 -7.20 -2.77 14.68
C VAL A 91 -6.14 -1.68 14.80
N GLY A 92 -4.99 -1.89 14.17
CA GLY A 92 -3.85 -0.98 14.22
C GLY A 92 -4.01 0.23 13.32
N TYR A 93 -4.43 -0.01 12.08
CA TYR A 93 -4.71 1.04 11.11
C TYR A 93 -5.74 0.56 10.06
N GLY A 94 -6.25 1.49 9.31
CA GLY A 94 -7.14 1.19 8.21
C GLY A 94 -7.46 2.44 7.41
N ASP A 95 -8.10 2.24 6.29
CA ASP A 95 -8.54 3.33 5.44
C ASP A 95 -9.88 3.00 4.76
N ARG A 96 -10.48 4.05 4.21
CA ARG A 96 -11.71 4.00 3.46
C ARG A 96 -11.62 4.92 2.26
N GLU A 97 -12.02 4.43 1.11
CA GLU A 97 -12.06 5.15 -0.15
C GLU A 97 -13.50 5.42 -0.59
N VAL A 98 -13.79 6.66 -0.92
CA VAL A 98 -15.10 7.10 -1.42
C VAL A 98 -14.92 7.67 -2.80
N TYR A 99 -15.56 7.05 -3.78
CA TYR A 99 -15.51 7.46 -5.19
C TYR A 99 -16.70 8.33 -5.55
N ASN A 100 -16.43 9.43 -6.24
CA ASN A 100 -17.42 10.35 -6.78
C ASN A 100 -17.04 10.76 -8.21
N GLY A 101 -17.50 10.00 -9.20
CA GLY A 101 -17.07 10.19 -10.59
C GLY A 101 -15.57 9.93 -10.77
N SER A 102 -14.85 10.96 -11.23
CA SER A 102 -13.40 10.93 -11.41
C SER A 102 -12.61 11.32 -10.16
N GLU A 103 -13.24 11.46 -9.03
CA GLU A 103 -12.60 11.82 -7.76
C GLU A 103 -12.68 10.67 -6.76
N MET A 104 -11.65 10.54 -5.93
CA MET A 104 -11.63 9.63 -4.80
C MET A 104 -11.13 10.39 -3.56
N THR A 105 -11.84 10.20 -2.45
CA THR A 105 -11.39 10.65 -1.14
C THR A 105 -11.06 9.44 -0.29
N ARG A 106 -9.82 9.39 0.22
CA ARG A 106 -9.35 8.36 1.12
C ARG A 106 -9.22 8.92 2.53
N TYR A 107 -9.89 8.30 3.45
CA TYR A 107 -9.81 8.58 4.89
C TYR A 107 -8.92 7.51 5.52
N ILE A 108 -7.87 7.95 6.20
CA ILE A 108 -6.85 7.06 6.78
C ILE A 108 -6.85 7.22 8.29
N LYS A 109 -6.78 6.12 9.00
CA LYS A 109 -6.43 6.07 10.41
C LYS A 109 -5.17 5.26 10.61
N SER A 110 -4.23 5.82 11.36
CA SER A 110 -3.02 5.16 11.82
C SER A 110 -2.84 5.39 13.32
N TYR A 111 -1.80 4.81 13.89
CA TYR A 111 -1.39 5.09 15.27
C TYR A 111 -1.05 6.57 15.51
N GLY A 112 -0.59 7.28 14.47
CA GLY A 112 -0.25 8.71 14.53
C GLY A 112 -1.43 9.67 14.38
N GLY A 113 -2.64 9.16 14.15
CA GLY A 113 -3.84 9.99 13.99
C GLY A 113 -4.63 9.73 12.71
N TYR A 114 -5.30 10.78 12.25
CA TYR A 114 -6.16 10.74 11.07
C TYR A 114 -5.57 11.57 9.95
N ALA A 115 -5.71 11.09 8.73
CA ALA A 115 -5.35 11.82 7.52
C ALA A 115 -6.44 11.67 6.46
N THR A 116 -6.50 12.64 5.55
CA THR A 116 -7.37 12.59 4.38
C THR A 116 -6.52 12.82 3.14
N GLN A 117 -6.79 12.07 2.10
CA GLN A 117 -6.16 12.21 0.79
C GLN A 117 -7.26 12.38 -0.25
N HIS A 118 -7.01 13.22 -1.26
CA HIS A 118 -7.88 13.40 -2.41
C HIS A 118 -7.13 13.05 -3.67
N VAL A 119 -7.77 12.29 -4.55
CA VAL A 119 -7.20 11.86 -5.83
C VAL A 119 -8.17 12.23 -6.94
N GLN A 120 -7.65 12.82 -8.01
CA GLN A 120 -8.40 13.04 -9.24
C GLN A 120 -7.83 12.17 -10.34
N TYR A 121 -8.73 11.61 -11.14
CA TYR A 121 -8.41 10.74 -12.27
C TYR A 121 -8.82 11.41 -13.58
N ASP A 122 -8.10 11.11 -14.65
CA ASP A 122 -8.54 11.45 -16.00
C ASP A 122 -9.57 10.43 -16.55
N GLU A 123 -9.99 10.63 -17.79
CA GLU A 123 -10.96 9.76 -18.47
C GLU A 123 -10.45 8.31 -18.69
N LEU A 124 -9.14 8.09 -18.62
CA LEU A 124 -8.50 6.78 -18.71
C LEU A 124 -8.29 6.12 -17.32
N GLY A 125 -8.73 6.79 -16.24
CA GLY A 125 -8.57 6.31 -14.88
C GLY A 125 -7.16 6.50 -14.29
N ARG A 126 -6.31 7.34 -14.92
CA ARG A 126 -4.95 7.64 -14.44
C ARG A 126 -5.01 8.80 -13.45
N THR A 127 -4.22 8.73 -12.38
CA THR A 127 -4.13 9.80 -11.38
C THR A 127 -3.52 11.06 -11.99
N ILE A 128 -4.26 12.18 -12.04
CA ILE A 128 -3.75 13.48 -12.51
C ILE A 128 -3.43 14.43 -11.36
N GLN A 129 -4.04 14.23 -10.19
CA GLN A 129 -3.77 15.00 -8.99
C GLN A 129 -3.88 14.11 -7.75
N PHE A 130 -2.97 14.31 -6.83
CA PHE A 130 -2.99 13.72 -5.49
C PHE A 130 -2.77 14.82 -4.47
N GLU A 131 -3.65 14.94 -3.48
CA GLU A 131 -3.58 15.93 -2.41
C GLU A 131 -3.57 15.23 -1.05
N SER A 132 -2.74 15.73 -0.14
CA SER A 132 -2.63 15.27 1.25
C SER A 132 -2.37 16.43 2.19
N SER A 133 -2.26 16.15 3.49
CA SER A 133 -1.85 17.14 4.50
C SER A 133 -0.44 17.72 4.29
N TYR A 134 0.37 17.11 3.42
CA TYR A 134 1.74 17.55 3.14
C TYR A 134 1.85 18.39 1.87
N GLY A 135 0.82 18.39 1.03
CA GLY A 135 0.81 19.14 -0.22
C GLY A 135 0.10 18.40 -1.36
N THR A 136 0.37 18.86 -2.58
CA THR A 136 -0.32 18.40 -3.79
C THR A 136 0.69 17.97 -4.85
N ALA A 137 0.50 16.78 -5.42
CA ALA A 137 1.21 16.29 -6.60
C ALA A 137 0.33 16.39 -7.83
N PHE A 138 0.91 16.81 -8.95
CA PHE A 138 0.28 16.78 -10.27
C PHE A 138 1.06 15.85 -11.18
N TYR A 139 0.35 15.04 -11.95
CA TYR A 139 0.91 14.06 -12.87
C TYR A 139 0.51 14.40 -14.30
N THR A 140 1.45 14.26 -15.22
CA THR A 140 1.22 14.50 -16.66
C THR A 140 1.63 13.25 -17.43
N TYR A 141 0.83 12.90 -18.43
CA TYR A 141 0.98 11.69 -19.26
C TYR A 141 1.19 12.04 -20.72
N ARG A 142 1.85 11.17 -21.48
CA ARG A 142 1.96 11.27 -22.94
C ARG A 142 0.92 10.34 -23.58
N GLY A 143 -0.06 10.95 -24.24
CA GLY A 143 -1.11 10.18 -24.91
C GLY A 143 -1.83 9.20 -23.98
N GLU A 144 -1.85 7.92 -24.34
CA GLU A 144 -2.53 6.85 -23.59
C GLU A 144 -1.58 6.05 -22.67
N GLU A 145 -0.33 6.49 -22.49
CA GLU A 145 0.63 5.82 -21.60
C GLU A 145 0.07 5.73 -20.18
N SER A 146 0.25 4.57 -19.53
CA SER A 146 -0.20 4.33 -18.15
C SER A 146 0.68 5.02 -17.10
N GLU A 147 1.96 5.23 -17.44
CA GLU A 147 2.94 5.84 -16.55
C GLU A 147 3.07 7.33 -16.83
N PRO A 148 3.16 8.19 -15.79
CA PRO A 148 3.37 9.59 -15.96
C PRO A 148 4.78 9.87 -16.51
N TYR A 149 4.92 10.82 -17.43
CA TYR A 149 6.24 11.29 -17.82
C TYR A 149 6.75 12.45 -16.95
N GLN A 150 5.86 13.11 -16.17
CA GLN A 150 6.21 14.21 -15.27
C GLN A 150 5.33 14.19 -14.03
N GLN A 151 5.96 14.51 -12.90
CA GLN A 151 5.30 14.77 -11.61
C GLN A 151 5.82 16.10 -11.06
N LYS A 152 4.92 16.95 -10.55
CA LYS A 152 5.26 18.17 -9.81
C LYS A 152 4.65 18.10 -8.42
N TRP A 153 5.45 18.39 -7.40
CA TRP A 153 5.01 18.40 -6.01
C TRP A 153 5.05 19.82 -5.45
N TYR A 154 3.95 20.23 -4.83
CA TYR A 154 3.77 21.52 -4.18
C TYR A 154 3.46 21.31 -2.70
N ASN A 155 3.95 22.22 -1.83
CA ASN A 155 3.56 22.24 -0.42
C ASN A 155 2.14 22.79 -0.23
N THR A 156 1.70 22.88 1.04
CA THR A 156 0.38 23.41 1.40
C THR A 156 0.23 24.91 1.18
N GLN A 157 1.32 25.65 0.95
CA GLN A 157 1.36 27.06 0.59
C GLN A 157 1.33 27.28 -0.93
N GLY A 158 1.38 26.21 -1.72
CA GLY A 158 1.39 26.27 -3.18
C GLY A 158 2.78 26.53 -3.76
N GLU A 159 3.85 26.41 -2.98
CA GLU A 159 5.22 26.53 -3.45
C GLU A 159 5.71 25.20 -4.02
N GLN A 160 6.34 25.23 -5.19
CA GLN A 160 6.85 24.00 -5.82
C GLN A 160 8.06 23.48 -5.05
N MET A 161 7.96 22.23 -4.60
CA MET A 161 8.99 21.56 -3.82
C MET A 161 9.93 20.72 -4.68
N SER A 162 9.35 20.04 -5.67
CA SER A 162 10.13 19.21 -6.60
C SER A 162 9.41 19.02 -7.92
N GLU A 163 10.19 18.63 -8.91
CA GLU A 163 9.72 18.17 -10.21
C GLU A 163 10.49 16.92 -10.60
N SER A 164 9.77 15.86 -10.96
CA SER A 164 10.33 14.62 -11.47
C SER A 164 9.93 14.42 -12.91
N THR A 165 10.86 13.99 -13.75
CA THR A 165 10.57 13.47 -15.09
C THR A 165 10.92 11.99 -15.14
N PHE A 166 10.17 11.23 -15.92
CA PHE A 166 10.33 9.79 -16.06
C PHE A 166 10.58 9.47 -17.54
N GLU A 167 11.67 8.77 -17.81
CA GLU A 167 12.02 8.27 -19.13
C GLU A 167 12.05 6.75 -19.08
N HIS A 168 11.20 6.12 -19.89
CA HIS A 168 11.14 4.67 -19.99
C HIS A 168 11.91 4.19 -21.22
N ASP A 169 12.95 3.40 -20.99
CA ASP A 169 13.69 2.72 -22.05
C ASP A 169 13.07 1.35 -22.34
N SER A 170 12.34 1.24 -23.42
CA SER A 170 11.67 0.00 -23.83
C SER A 170 12.65 -1.12 -24.19
N ALA A 171 13.90 -0.81 -24.53
CA ALA A 171 14.90 -1.82 -24.88
C ALA A 171 15.44 -2.55 -23.66
N THR A 172 15.68 -1.82 -22.55
CA THR A 172 16.18 -2.37 -21.30
C THR A 172 15.07 -2.65 -20.29
N GLY A 173 13.95 -1.94 -20.42
CA GLY A 173 12.86 -1.95 -19.45
C GLY A 173 13.12 -1.09 -18.24
N TYR A 174 14.19 -0.29 -18.24
CA TYR A 174 14.47 0.65 -17.15
C TYR A 174 13.60 1.89 -17.26
N THR A 175 13.22 2.43 -16.10
CA THR A 175 12.67 3.78 -15.96
C THR A 175 13.67 4.65 -15.24
N ILE A 176 14.07 5.76 -15.86
CA ILE A 176 14.95 6.75 -15.27
C ILE A 176 14.09 7.90 -14.77
N GLN A 177 14.09 8.08 -13.46
CA GLN A 177 13.49 9.25 -12.83
C GLN A 177 14.61 10.28 -12.59
N THR A 178 14.41 11.48 -13.13
CA THR A 178 15.22 12.67 -12.82
C THR A 178 14.38 13.57 -11.92
N ARG A 179 14.85 13.84 -10.70
CA ARG A 179 14.16 14.70 -9.74
C ARG A 179 14.95 15.96 -9.46
N ASN A 180 14.34 17.11 -9.67
CA ASN A 180 14.84 18.41 -9.27
C ASN A 180 14.15 18.84 -7.97
N THR A 181 14.91 19.19 -6.96
CA THR A 181 14.42 19.69 -5.66
C THR A 181 14.66 21.20 -5.58
N TYR A 182 13.69 21.94 -5.03
CA TYR A 182 13.69 23.39 -4.92
C TYR A 182 13.66 23.87 -3.47
N GLU A 183 14.18 25.09 -3.19
CA GLU A 183 14.00 25.77 -1.92
C GLU A 183 12.48 25.92 -1.58
N PRO A 184 12.09 25.87 -0.29
CA PRO A 184 12.92 25.78 0.93
C PRO A 184 13.13 24.34 1.44
N TYR A 185 12.83 23.32 0.65
CA TYR A 185 12.66 21.93 1.10
C TYR A 185 13.88 21.04 0.95
N GLY A 186 15.04 21.57 0.88
CA GLY A 186 16.25 20.79 0.90
C GLY A 186 17.38 21.41 0.10
N THR A 187 18.43 20.65 -0.08
CA THR A 187 19.53 21.04 -0.98
C THR A 187 18.96 21.12 -2.39
N VAL A 188 18.99 22.33 -2.97
CA VAL A 188 18.66 22.51 -4.39
C VAL A 188 19.60 21.63 -5.20
N GLY A 189 19.07 20.71 -5.95
CA GLY A 189 19.86 19.75 -6.69
C GLY A 189 19.02 18.90 -7.61
N THR A 190 19.73 18.13 -8.42
CA THR A 190 19.15 17.10 -9.28
C THR A 190 19.64 15.75 -8.78
N ASP A 191 18.73 14.84 -8.57
CA ASP A 191 19.05 13.44 -8.30
C ASP A 191 18.38 12.52 -9.31
N TYR A 192 18.97 11.35 -9.50
CA TYR A 192 18.54 10.32 -10.44
C TYR A 192 18.20 9.04 -9.70
N THR A 193 17.08 8.44 -10.07
CA THR A 193 16.69 7.11 -9.60
C THR A 193 16.49 6.23 -10.84
N VAL A 194 17.15 5.09 -10.88
CA VAL A 194 16.93 4.09 -11.93
C VAL A 194 16.10 2.95 -11.34
N ILE A 195 15.01 2.64 -12.02
CA ILE A 195 14.06 1.60 -11.64
C ILE A 195 14.10 0.53 -12.72
N ASP A 196 14.25 -0.74 -12.35
CA ASP A 196 14.27 -1.84 -13.29
C ASP A 196 12.87 -2.16 -13.84
N ARG A 197 12.81 -3.11 -14.79
CA ARG A 197 11.55 -3.57 -15.42
C ARG A 197 10.56 -4.22 -14.45
N TYR A 198 11.00 -4.53 -13.23
CA TYR A 198 10.18 -5.15 -12.18
C TYR A 198 9.71 -4.14 -11.14
N GLY A 199 10.10 -2.85 -11.29
CA GLY A 199 9.73 -1.77 -10.38
C GLY A 199 10.68 -1.57 -9.20
N TYR A 200 11.85 -2.23 -9.18
CA TYR A 200 12.83 -2.08 -8.11
C TYR A 200 13.83 -0.96 -8.40
N VAL A 201 14.12 -0.17 -7.38
CA VAL A 201 15.17 0.85 -7.45
C VAL A 201 16.53 0.16 -7.45
N VAL A 202 17.27 0.33 -8.53
CA VAL A 202 18.62 -0.26 -8.73
C VAL A 202 19.73 0.75 -8.58
N TYR A 203 19.39 2.04 -8.63
CA TYR A 203 20.35 3.13 -8.43
C TYR A 203 19.66 4.39 -7.92
N THR A 204 20.35 5.12 -7.07
CA THR A 204 20.00 6.51 -6.68
C THR A 204 21.29 7.30 -6.50
N GLY A 205 21.39 8.50 -7.08
CA GLY A 205 22.56 9.35 -6.97
C GLY A 205 22.42 10.70 -7.66
N GLU A 206 23.40 11.57 -7.46
CA GLU A 206 23.43 12.93 -8.02
C GLU A 206 23.90 12.97 -9.49
N ALA A 207 24.40 11.86 -10.03
CA ALA A 207 24.83 11.74 -11.42
C ALA A 207 24.29 10.44 -12.01
N LEU A 208 23.73 10.51 -13.22
CA LEU A 208 23.27 9.32 -13.94
C LEU A 208 24.49 8.49 -14.38
N PRO A 209 24.53 7.17 -14.09
CA PRO A 209 25.58 6.30 -14.60
C PRO A 209 25.59 6.28 -16.13
N ASP A 210 26.77 6.13 -16.74
CA ASP A 210 26.89 5.88 -18.16
C ASP A 210 26.13 4.61 -18.55
N ALA A 211 25.57 4.56 -19.76
CA ALA A 211 24.80 3.42 -20.27
C ALA A 211 25.56 2.07 -20.14
N ALA A 212 26.90 2.10 -20.27
CA ALA A 212 27.75 0.90 -20.10
C ALA A 212 27.92 0.48 -18.63
N ASN A 213 27.67 1.39 -17.69
CA ASN A 213 27.80 1.17 -16.25
C ASN A 213 26.43 1.27 -15.55
N MET A 214 25.33 1.21 -16.33
CA MET A 214 23.99 1.18 -15.75
C MET A 214 23.89 -0.06 -14.85
N PRO A 215 23.51 0.12 -13.58
CA PRO A 215 23.35 -1.01 -12.67
C PRO A 215 22.40 -2.02 -13.28
N GLN A 216 22.84 -3.23 -13.43
CA GLN A 216 21.94 -4.33 -13.71
C GLN A 216 21.18 -4.55 -12.41
N GLY A 217 19.84 -4.54 -12.45
CA GLY A 217 19.05 -4.82 -11.26
C GLY A 217 19.56 -6.13 -10.63
N ASP A 218 19.83 -6.07 -9.32
CA ASP A 218 20.42 -7.20 -8.58
C ASP A 218 19.48 -8.41 -8.52
N GLY A 219 18.27 -8.29 -9.09
CA GLY A 219 17.24 -9.29 -9.05
C GLY A 219 17.03 -10.02 -10.37
N VAL A 220 16.85 -11.34 -10.28
CA VAL A 220 16.47 -12.21 -11.39
C VAL A 220 15.06 -12.73 -11.16
N TYR A 221 14.18 -12.49 -12.14
CA TYR A 221 12.83 -13.05 -12.13
C TYR A 221 12.80 -14.36 -12.92
N ASP A 222 12.45 -15.47 -12.23
CA ASP A 222 12.18 -16.77 -12.84
C ASP A 222 10.68 -16.88 -13.13
N THR A 223 10.31 -16.77 -14.41
CA THR A 223 8.92 -16.87 -14.87
C THR A 223 8.30 -18.25 -14.68
N ASN A 224 9.11 -19.31 -14.64
CA ASN A 224 8.59 -20.68 -14.46
C ASN A 224 8.27 -20.96 -12.99
N ALA A 225 9.11 -20.45 -12.09
CA ALA A 225 8.93 -20.61 -10.65
C ALA A 225 8.09 -19.48 -10.03
N ASN A 226 7.78 -18.43 -10.82
CA ASN A 226 7.13 -17.20 -10.38
C ASN A 226 7.83 -16.57 -9.17
N THR A 227 9.18 -16.51 -9.24
CA THR A 227 10.02 -16.01 -8.15
C THR A 227 10.94 -14.90 -8.60
N TRP A 228 11.19 -13.96 -7.71
CA TRP A 228 12.23 -12.96 -7.87
C TRP A 228 13.31 -13.19 -6.82
N THR A 229 14.57 -13.10 -7.21
CA THR A 229 15.72 -13.35 -6.32
C THR A 229 16.76 -12.25 -6.56
N ARG A 230 17.29 -11.67 -5.48
CA ARG A 230 18.46 -10.77 -5.54
C ARG A 230 19.52 -11.16 -4.53
N THR A 231 20.77 -10.73 -4.79
CA THR A 231 21.86 -10.73 -3.82
C THR A 231 22.09 -9.30 -3.36
N ILE A 232 22.15 -9.08 -2.07
CA ILE A 232 22.40 -7.76 -1.46
C ILE A 232 23.90 -7.53 -1.33
N ALA A 233 24.35 -6.29 -1.19
CA ALA A 233 25.76 -5.90 -1.21
C ALA A 233 26.61 -6.59 -0.10
N ASP A 234 26.00 -7.02 0.99
CA ASP A 234 26.66 -7.78 2.08
C ASP A 234 26.76 -9.28 1.83
N GLY A 235 26.34 -9.75 0.65
CA GLY A 235 26.33 -11.18 0.28
C GLY A 235 25.06 -11.92 0.72
N SER A 236 24.16 -11.27 1.46
CA SER A 236 22.86 -11.84 1.79
C SER A 236 21.99 -11.98 0.54
N THR A 237 20.98 -12.85 0.59
CA THR A 237 20.06 -13.07 -0.52
C THR A 237 18.63 -12.89 -0.07
N GLU A 238 17.81 -12.30 -0.94
CA GLU A 238 16.37 -12.20 -0.78
C GLU A 238 15.68 -12.95 -1.91
N LYS A 239 14.66 -13.73 -1.58
CA LYS A 239 13.83 -14.43 -2.55
C LYS A 239 12.37 -14.23 -2.24
N ILE A 240 11.60 -13.82 -3.25
CA ILE A 240 10.16 -13.56 -3.17
C ILE A 240 9.44 -14.52 -4.12
N TRP A 241 8.36 -15.12 -3.65
CA TRP A 241 7.44 -15.96 -4.44
C TRP A 241 6.14 -15.20 -4.64
N TYR A 242 5.59 -15.31 -5.84
CA TYR A 242 4.34 -14.70 -6.21
C TYR A 242 3.31 -15.77 -6.60
N ASP A 243 2.02 -15.46 -6.38
CA ASP A 243 0.93 -16.25 -6.95
C ASP A 243 0.66 -15.88 -8.42
N ASP A 244 -0.35 -16.52 -9.03
CA ASP A 244 -0.74 -16.28 -10.42
C ASP A 244 -1.27 -14.85 -10.66
N GLU A 245 -1.70 -14.15 -9.61
CA GLU A 245 -2.15 -12.76 -9.62
C GLU A 245 -1.01 -11.77 -9.35
N ARG A 246 0.24 -12.26 -9.28
CA ARG A 246 1.47 -11.50 -8.96
C ARG A 246 1.48 -10.86 -7.57
N ARG A 247 0.74 -11.41 -6.62
CA ARG A 247 0.81 -11.01 -5.22
C ARG A 247 1.90 -11.82 -4.52
N MET A 248 2.65 -11.18 -3.64
CA MET A 248 3.67 -11.86 -2.83
C MET A 248 2.99 -12.87 -1.90
N VAL A 249 3.41 -14.13 -1.96
CA VAL A 249 2.91 -15.19 -1.05
C VAL A 249 3.96 -15.66 -0.08
N ARG A 250 5.24 -15.43 -0.38
CA ARG A 250 6.36 -15.79 0.50
C ARG A 250 7.56 -14.89 0.23
N GLN A 251 8.32 -14.58 1.27
CA GLN A 251 9.64 -13.94 1.21
C GLN A 251 10.60 -14.71 2.12
N GLU A 252 11.81 -14.90 1.69
CA GLU A 252 12.93 -15.38 2.50
C GLU A 252 14.12 -14.45 2.35
N GLU A 253 14.77 -14.16 3.48
CA GLU A 253 16.09 -13.55 3.50
C GLU A 253 17.09 -14.53 4.13
N ARG A 254 18.27 -14.63 3.52
CA ARG A 254 19.35 -15.49 3.98
C ARG A 254 20.63 -14.67 4.13
N ASN A 255 21.35 -14.94 5.21
CA ASN A 255 22.68 -14.38 5.43
C ASN A 255 23.67 -14.87 4.38
N GLU A 256 24.87 -14.27 4.31
CA GLU A 256 25.96 -14.68 3.41
C GLU A 256 26.33 -16.16 3.56
N ASP A 257 26.24 -16.73 4.78
CA ASP A 257 26.50 -18.15 5.05
C ASP A 257 25.35 -19.09 4.65
N GLY A 258 24.26 -18.56 4.07
CA GLY A 258 23.09 -19.29 3.63
C GLY A 258 22.09 -19.61 4.76
N SER A 259 22.38 -19.25 6.00
CA SER A 259 21.42 -19.39 7.10
C SER A 259 20.22 -18.47 6.92
N LEU A 260 19.04 -18.95 7.28
CA LEU A 260 17.80 -18.18 7.20
C LEU A 260 17.84 -17.05 8.25
N SER A 261 17.63 -15.81 7.83
CA SER A 261 17.56 -14.64 8.70
C SER A 261 16.12 -14.15 8.91
N TYR A 262 15.27 -14.32 7.90
CA TYR A 262 13.88 -13.86 7.94
C TYR A 262 13.00 -14.66 7.00
N THR A 263 11.73 -14.90 7.39
CA THR A 263 10.67 -15.39 6.52
C THR A 263 9.40 -14.60 6.71
N ALA A 264 8.71 -14.32 5.60
CA ALA A 264 7.32 -13.90 5.62
C ALA A 264 6.48 -14.83 4.74
N GLU A 265 5.28 -15.14 5.19
CA GLU A 265 4.29 -15.89 4.43
C GLU A 265 2.99 -15.10 4.42
N VAL A 266 2.35 -15.03 3.26
CA VAL A 266 1.10 -14.31 3.06
C VAL A 266 0.08 -15.25 2.43
N GLU A 267 -1.04 -15.40 3.08
CA GLU A 267 -2.18 -16.19 2.62
C GLU A 267 -3.34 -15.25 2.27
N TYR A 268 -3.86 -15.37 1.05
CA TYR A 268 -5.02 -14.62 0.57
C TYR A 268 -6.24 -15.53 0.51
N THR A 269 -7.33 -15.09 1.07
CA THR A 269 -8.60 -15.83 1.08
C THR A 269 -9.75 -14.89 0.74
N ASP A 270 -10.56 -15.24 -0.26
CA ASP A 270 -11.84 -14.58 -0.49
C ASP A 270 -12.83 -15.03 0.59
N VAL A 271 -13.29 -14.08 1.40
CA VAL A 271 -14.25 -14.32 2.49
C VAL A 271 -15.63 -13.78 2.17
N THR A 272 -15.90 -13.47 0.90
CA THR A 272 -17.20 -13.06 0.41
C THR A 272 -18.21 -14.19 0.57
N ARG A 273 -19.43 -13.85 0.91
CA ARG A 273 -20.55 -14.82 1.00
C ARG A 273 -21.50 -14.66 -0.15
#